data_a70e3899a6e45dd2f8e872b30d68bb91
#
_entry.id   a70e3899a6e45dd2f8e872b30d68bb91
#
_cell.length_a   1.000
_cell.length_b   1.000
_cell.length_c   1.000
_cell.angle_alpha   90.00
_cell.angle_beta   90.00
_cell.angle_gamma   90.00
#
_symmetry.space_group_name_H-M   'P 1'
#
loop_
_entity.id
_entity.type
_entity.pdbx_description
1 polymer ?
#
loop_
_entity_poly.entity_id
_entity_poly.type
_entity_poly.pdbx_seq_one_letter_code
_entity_poly.pdbx_strand_id
1 'polypeptide(L)'
;MFTTVEKLITTRNLKPKKKEGFLKVISIFSFLGIMLGVATLIIVMSVMNGFRTELTEKILGFNPHITIKPYSNSITENFYLDLKNKYKKAKIVKSLYGEGVIITSNTAKGVLVRGINKNQIKELDLFQNNIIDGEISNFNNGRIIIGKHLAIELGVVVGD
;
A
#
# COMPACT_ATOMS: atom_id res chain seq x y z
N MET A 1 -23.44 -24.59 -14.29
CA MET A 1 -24.16 -24.23 -15.51
C MET A 1 -25.57 -24.82 -15.39
N PHE A 2 -26.60 -23.98 -15.34
CA PHE A 2 -27.97 -24.47 -15.13
C PHE A 2 -28.44 -25.30 -16.35
N THR A 3 -29.03 -26.45 -16.09
CA THR A 3 -29.65 -27.29 -17.12
C THR A 3 -30.88 -26.61 -17.70
N THR A 4 -31.24 -26.98 -18.91
CA THR A 4 -32.43 -26.42 -19.60
C THR A 4 -33.70 -26.63 -18.80
N VAL A 5 -33.80 -27.76 -18.08
CA VAL A 5 -34.94 -28.08 -17.18
C VAL A 5 -34.99 -27.17 -15.98
N GLU A 6 -33.87 -26.90 -15.34
CA GLU A 6 -33.78 -25.99 -14.19
C GLU A 6 -34.18 -24.55 -14.55
N LYS A 7 -33.72 -24.06 -15.73
CA LYS A 7 -34.16 -22.76 -16.27
C LYS A 7 -35.64 -22.70 -16.50
N LEU A 8 -36.22 -23.75 -17.01
CA LEU A 8 -37.66 -23.83 -17.35
C LEU A 8 -38.51 -23.89 -16.09
N ILE A 9 -38.09 -24.63 -15.06
CA ILE A 9 -38.74 -24.69 -13.76
C ILE A 9 -38.67 -23.33 -13.06
N THR A 10 -37.50 -22.73 -13.03
CA THR A 10 -37.26 -21.42 -12.40
C THR A 10 -38.10 -20.34 -13.05
N THR A 11 -38.11 -20.25 -14.39
CA THR A 11 -38.91 -19.24 -15.13
C THR A 11 -40.40 -19.45 -14.96
N ARG A 12 -40.83 -20.70 -14.84
CA ARG A 12 -42.25 -21.04 -14.65
C ARG A 12 -42.74 -20.71 -13.23
N ASN A 13 -41.91 -20.92 -12.22
CA ASN A 13 -42.22 -20.59 -10.82
C ASN A 13 -42.14 -19.07 -10.56
N LEU A 14 -41.30 -18.35 -11.30
CA LEU A 14 -41.22 -16.87 -11.21
C LEU A 14 -42.40 -16.17 -11.92
N LYS A 15 -43.20 -16.90 -12.77
CA LYS A 15 -44.42 -16.36 -13.42
C LYS A 15 -45.67 -16.93 -12.75
N PRO A 16 -46.14 -16.34 -11.64
CA PRO A 16 -47.32 -16.85 -10.94
C PRO A 16 -48.60 -16.65 -11.76
N LYS A 17 -49.50 -17.61 -11.63
CA LYS A 17 -50.86 -17.51 -12.17
C LYS A 17 -51.62 -16.34 -11.47
N LYS A 18 -52.56 -15.71 -12.19
CA LYS A 18 -53.27 -14.47 -11.82
C LYS A 18 -53.91 -14.43 -10.41
N LYS A 19 -54.01 -15.54 -9.67
CA LYS A 19 -54.63 -15.60 -8.34
C LYS A 19 -53.68 -15.49 -7.15
N GLU A 20 -52.35 -15.46 -7.39
CA GLU A 20 -51.30 -15.53 -6.30
C GLU A 20 -50.43 -14.28 -6.22
N GLY A 21 -51.06 -13.10 -6.31
CA GLY A 21 -50.35 -11.81 -6.27
C GLY A 21 -49.48 -11.61 -5.03
N PHE A 22 -49.91 -12.12 -3.87
CA PHE A 22 -49.19 -12.00 -2.60
C PHE A 22 -47.87 -12.81 -2.58
N LEU A 23 -47.94 -14.06 -3.06
CA LEU A 23 -46.74 -14.92 -3.16
C LEU A 23 -45.69 -14.34 -4.13
N LYS A 24 -46.14 -13.67 -5.19
CA LYS A 24 -45.23 -12.98 -6.12
C LYS A 24 -44.47 -11.85 -5.45
N VAL A 25 -45.15 -11.05 -4.64
CA VAL A 25 -44.52 -9.94 -3.92
C VAL A 25 -43.47 -10.46 -2.96
N ILE A 26 -43.77 -11.48 -2.15
CA ILE A 26 -42.82 -12.10 -1.22
C ILE A 26 -41.60 -12.65 -1.98
N SER A 27 -41.83 -13.37 -3.09
CA SER A 27 -40.76 -13.95 -3.88
C SER A 27 -39.83 -12.87 -4.46
N ILE A 28 -40.38 -11.76 -4.97
CA ILE A 28 -39.60 -10.64 -5.49
C ILE A 28 -38.77 -9.98 -4.38
N PHE A 29 -39.39 -9.72 -3.21
CA PHE A 29 -38.68 -9.13 -2.07
C PHE A 29 -37.55 -10.05 -1.58
N SER A 30 -37.79 -11.34 -1.46
CA SER A 30 -36.77 -12.32 -1.09
C SER A 30 -35.62 -12.37 -2.09
N PHE A 31 -35.93 -12.36 -3.39
CA PHE A 31 -34.92 -12.31 -4.44
C PHE A 31 -34.09 -11.03 -4.38
N LEU A 32 -34.74 -9.87 -4.26
CA LEU A 32 -34.06 -8.58 -4.13
C LEU A 32 -33.20 -8.50 -2.87
N GLY A 33 -33.70 -9.03 -1.74
CA GLY A 33 -32.95 -9.08 -0.49
C GLY A 33 -31.65 -9.89 -0.62
N ILE A 34 -31.75 -11.09 -1.17
CA ILE A 34 -30.57 -11.95 -1.41
C ILE A 34 -29.62 -11.30 -2.40
N MET A 35 -30.14 -10.76 -3.51
CA MET A 35 -29.35 -10.09 -4.53
C MET A 35 -28.55 -8.92 -3.95
N LEU A 36 -29.20 -8.04 -3.19
CA LEU A 36 -28.56 -6.90 -2.54
C LEU A 36 -27.55 -7.35 -1.47
N GLY A 37 -27.88 -8.37 -0.68
CA GLY A 37 -26.98 -8.92 0.32
C GLY A 37 -25.68 -9.46 -0.31
N VAL A 38 -25.80 -10.27 -1.35
CA VAL A 38 -24.63 -10.81 -2.06
C VAL A 38 -23.83 -9.71 -2.77
N ALA A 39 -24.53 -8.77 -3.43
CA ALA A 39 -23.87 -7.63 -4.07
C ALA A 39 -23.05 -6.81 -3.07
N THR A 40 -23.62 -6.50 -1.91
CA THR A 40 -22.95 -5.76 -0.85
C THR A 40 -21.71 -6.51 -0.34
N LEU A 41 -21.79 -7.82 -0.12
CA LEU A 41 -20.64 -8.62 0.28
C LEU A 41 -19.51 -8.58 -0.76
N ILE A 42 -19.84 -8.72 -2.05
CA ILE A 42 -18.85 -8.66 -3.13
C ILE A 42 -18.18 -7.28 -3.17
N ILE A 43 -18.96 -6.21 -3.07
CA ILE A 43 -18.44 -4.84 -3.08
C ILE A 43 -17.50 -4.62 -1.90
N VAL A 44 -17.93 -4.95 -0.68
CA VAL A 44 -17.12 -4.77 0.53
C VAL A 44 -15.83 -5.57 0.45
N MET A 45 -15.89 -6.84 0.02
CA MET A 45 -14.70 -7.67 -0.15
C MET A 45 -13.74 -7.11 -1.21
N SER A 46 -14.27 -6.62 -2.32
CA SER A 46 -13.47 -6.03 -3.40
C SER A 46 -12.75 -4.76 -2.95
N VAL A 47 -13.48 -3.86 -2.27
CA VAL A 47 -12.92 -2.62 -1.71
C VAL A 47 -11.85 -2.93 -0.66
N MET A 48 -12.14 -3.87 0.26
CA MET A 48 -11.19 -4.25 1.31
C MET A 48 -9.91 -4.86 0.73
N ASN A 49 -10.03 -5.74 -0.28
CA ASN A 49 -8.87 -6.33 -0.93
C ASN A 49 -8.04 -5.28 -1.69
N GLY A 50 -8.69 -4.39 -2.43
CA GLY A 50 -8.02 -3.28 -3.12
C GLY A 50 -7.28 -2.37 -2.14
N PHE A 51 -7.94 -1.96 -1.07
CA PHE A 51 -7.35 -1.13 -0.03
C PHE A 51 -6.16 -1.80 0.67
N ARG A 52 -6.30 -3.10 1.01
CA ARG A 52 -5.21 -3.88 1.61
C ARG A 52 -3.99 -3.95 0.70
N THR A 53 -4.18 -4.21 -0.59
CA THR A 53 -3.09 -4.28 -1.56
C THR A 53 -2.39 -2.93 -1.67
N GLU A 54 -3.14 -1.86 -1.87
CA GLU A 54 -2.58 -0.51 -2.01
C GLU A 54 -1.87 -0.03 -0.75
N LEU A 55 -2.44 -0.26 0.45
CA LEU A 55 -1.77 0.06 1.71
C LEU A 55 -0.48 -0.76 1.89
N THR A 56 -0.53 -2.05 1.57
CA THR A 56 0.64 -2.91 1.71
C THR A 56 1.77 -2.44 0.80
N GLU A 57 1.50 -2.12 -0.45
CA GLU A 57 2.50 -1.60 -1.39
C GLU A 57 3.05 -0.24 -0.95
N LYS A 58 2.21 0.69 -0.50
CA LYS A 58 2.66 2.01 -0.04
C LYS A 58 3.44 1.96 1.26
N ILE A 59 3.01 1.14 2.22
CA ILE A 59 3.69 1.03 3.51
C ILE A 59 4.98 0.23 3.39
N LEU A 60 4.96 -0.93 2.72
CA LEU A 60 6.13 -1.77 2.55
C LEU A 60 7.12 -1.23 1.52
N GLY A 61 6.67 -0.37 0.62
CA GLY A 61 7.57 0.33 -0.31
C GLY A 61 8.61 1.20 0.40
N PHE A 62 8.24 1.86 1.50
CA PHE A 62 9.12 2.74 2.26
C PHE A 62 9.71 2.07 3.49
N ASN A 63 8.95 1.23 4.18
CA ASN A 63 9.37 0.54 5.38
C ASN A 63 9.89 -0.86 5.06
N PRO A 64 10.99 -1.27 5.70
CA PRO A 64 11.49 -2.63 5.53
C PRO A 64 10.52 -3.63 6.18
N HIS A 65 10.42 -4.83 5.61
CA HIS A 65 9.66 -5.93 6.20
C HIS A 65 10.22 -6.36 7.56
N ILE A 66 11.55 -6.28 7.71
CA ILE A 66 12.26 -6.64 8.92
C ILE A 66 13.30 -5.55 9.20
N THR A 67 13.32 -5.05 10.43
CA THR A 67 14.35 -4.13 10.91
C THR A 67 15.17 -4.82 11.98
N ILE A 68 16.47 -4.92 11.76
CA ILE A 68 17.42 -5.44 12.74
C ILE A 68 18.10 -4.25 13.40
N LYS A 69 17.90 -4.12 14.71
CA LYS A 69 18.56 -3.10 15.52
C LYS A 69 19.63 -3.76 16.39
N PRO A 70 20.81 -3.14 16.55
CA PRO A 70 21.79 -3.67 17.47
C PRO A 70 21.31 -3.51 18.92
N TYR A 71 21.64 -4.48 19.75
CA TYR A 71 21.39 -4.38 21.21
C TYR A 71 22.40 -3.42 21.88
N SER A 72 23.56 -3.29 21.28
CA SER A 72 24.67 -2.42 21.71
C SER A 72 25.12 -1.58 20.50
N ASN A 73 25.93 -0.63 20.65
CA ASN A 73 26.30 0.50 19.79
C ASN A 73 26.19 0.39 18.24
N SER A 74 26.55 -0.73 17.60
CA SER A 74 26.53 -0.80 16.13
C SER A 74 26.47 -2.24 15.60
N ILE A 75 25.97 -2.38 14.39
CA ILE A 75 26.03 -3.63 13.65
C ILE A 75 27.42 -3.75 12.99
N THR A 76 28.11 -4.84 13.30
CA THR A 76 29.45 -5.11 12.76
C THR A 76 29.37 -5.42 11.25
N GLU A 77 30.40 -5.01 10.49
CA GLU A 77 30.46 -5.27 9.06
C GLU A 77 30.40 -6.78 8.72
N ASN A 78 31.05 -7.60 9.53
CA ASN A 78 31.03 -9.06 9.35
C ASN A 78 29.61 -9.62 9.46
N PHE A 79 28.82 -9.15 10.42
CA PHE A 79 27.42 -9.57 10.57
C PHE A 79 26.57 -9.16 9.36
N TYR A 80 26.79 -7.98 8.80
CA TYR A 80 26.11 -7.55 7.58
C TYR A 80 26.45 -8.42 6.40
N LEU A 81 27.73 -8.77 6.22
CA LEU A 81 28.20 -9.64 5.13
C LEU A 81 27.64 -11.06 5.29
N ASP A 82 27.60 -11.60 6.49
CA ASP A 82 27.02 -12.91 6.78
C ASP A 82 25.52 -12.95 6.43
N LEU A 83 24.77 -11.91 6.80
CA LEU A 83 23.37 -11.80 6.44
C LEU A 83 23.18 -11.74 4.92
N LYS A 84 23.98 -10.94 4.23
CA LYS A 84 23.93 -10.81 2.77
C LYS A 84 24.26 -12.12 2.05
N ASN A 85 25.19 -12.88 2.55
CA ASN A 85 25.58 -14.19 2.03
C ASN A 85 24.50 -15.25 2.28
N LYS A 86 23.91 -15.23 3.47
CA LYS A 86 22.88 -16.18 3.90
C LYS A 86 21.56 -15.96 3.18
N TYR A 87 21.16 -14.70 2.98
CA TYR A 87 19.86 -14.31 2.41
C TYR A 87 20.02 -13.63 1.06
N LYS A 88 20.55 -14.34 0.06
CA LYS A 88 20.85 -13.82 -1.30
C LYS A 88 19.62 -13.23 -2.02
N LYS A 89 18.40 -13.65 -1.67
CA LYS A 89 17.16 -13.13 -2.27
C LYS A 89 16.62 -11.90 -1.56
N ALA A 90 17.14 -11.54 -0.39
CA ALA A 90 16.68 -10.39 0.37
C ALA A 90 17.46 -9.13 -0.01
N LYS A 91 16.76 -8.02 -0.16
CA LYS A 91 17.39 -6.70 -0.29
C LYS A 91 17.77 -6.21 1.10
N ILE A 92 19.03 -6.19 1.44
CA ILE A 92 19.53 -5.80 2.76
C ILE A 92 20.21 -4.43 2.64
N VAL A 93 19.63 -3.43 3.30
CA VAL A 93 20.08 -2.04 3.26
C VAL A 93 20.53 -1.60 4.63
N LYS A 94 21.72 -1.03 4.73
CA LYS A 94 22.19 -0.33 5.92
C LYS A 94 21.58 1.04 5.98
N SER A 95 21.01 1.42 7.12
CA SER A 95 20.45 2.74 7.30
C SER A 95 20.69 3.25 8.72
N LEU A 96 20.88 4.54 8.84
CA LEU A 96 20.90 5.27 10.10
C LEU A 96 19.56 5.97 10.27
N TYR A 97 19.05 5.96 11.48
CA TYR A 97 17.82 6.67 11.82
C TYR A 97 18.13 7.72 12.88
N GLY A 98 17.57 8.88 12.70
CA GLY A 98 17.66 9.98 13.66
C GLY A 98 16.40 10.83 13.60
N GLU A 99 16.16 11.58 14.65
CA GLU A 99 15.14 12.61 14.71
C GLU A 99 15.81 13.97 14.55
N GLY A 100 15.16 14.85 13.80
CA GLY A 100 15.67 16.19 13.56
C GLY A 100 14.53 17.20 13.42
N VAL A 101 14.90 18.47 13.32
CA VAL A 101 13.97 19.56 13.04
C VAL A 101 14.47 20.29 11.81
N ILE A 102 13.60 20.41 10.81
CA ILE A 102 13.84 21.27 9.67
C ILE A 102 13.24 22.63 9.98
N ILE A 103 14.06 23.66 9.87
CA ILE A 103 13.67 25.05 10.12
C ILE A 103 13.81 25.82 8.83
N THR A 104 12.74 26.47 8.42
CA THR A 104 12.73 27.47 7.33
C THR A 104 12.41 28.84 7.90
N SER A 105 12.42 29.89 7.06
CA SER A 105 12.08 31.24 7.49
C SER A 105 10.74 31.38 8.21
N ASN A 106 9.77 30.53 7.89
CA ASN A 106 8.38 30.64 8.36
C ASN A 106 7.88 29.46 9.19
N THR A 107 8.56 28.32 9.18
CA THR A 107 8.10 27.10 9.84
C THR A 107 9.22 26.24 10.40
N ALA A 108 8.90 25.49 11.45
CA ALA A 108 9.76 24.45 12.01
C ALA A 108 8.97 23.13 12.09
N LYS A 109 9.53 22.06 11.55
CA LYS A 109 8.89 20.72 11.52
C LYS A 109 9.85 19.67 12.05
N GLY A 110 9.34 18.86 13.01
CA GLY A 110 10.02 17.65 13.45
C GLY A 110 9.94 16.58 12.35
N VAL A 111 11.07 15.95 12.05
CA VAL A 111 11.18 14.96 10.99
C VAL A 111 12.01 13.77 11.44
N LEU A 112 11.68 12.60 10.89
CA LEU A 112 12.53 11.42 10.94
C LEU A 112 13.52 11.46 9.77
N VAL A 113 14.81 11.44 10.09
CA VAL A 113 15.88 11.42 9.11
C VAL A 113 16.39 10.00 8.96
N ARG A 114 16.43 9.52 7.72
CA ARG A 114 16.97 8.21 7.36
C ARG A 114 18.18 8.38 6.46
N GLY A 115 19.36 8.07 6.98
CA GLY A 115 20.59 8.03 6.20
C GLY A 115 20.74 6.70 5.47
N ILE A 116 20.91 6.75 4.16
CA ILE A 116 21.10 5.58 3.29
C ILE A 116 22.25 5.86 2.34
N ASN A 117 23.06 4.84 2.07
CA ASN A 117 24.14 4.96 1.11
C ASN A 117 23.61 5.11 -0.33
N LYS A 118 24.20 6.02 -1.13
CA LYS A 118 23.81 6.30 -2.51
C LYS A 118 23.69 5.04 -3.38
N ASN A 119 24.59 4.09 -3.23
CA ASN A 119 24.57 2.85 -4.02
C ASN A 119 23.39 1.96 -3.66
N GLN A 120 22.99 1.96 -2.38
CA GLN A 120 21.90 1.15 -1.87
C GLN A 120 20.52 1.77 -2.16
N ILE A 121 20.45 3.09 -2.31
CA ILE A 121 19.18 3.77 -2.65
C ILE A 121 18.68 3.35 -4.03
N LYS A 122 19.58 3.06 -4.95
CA LYS A 122 19.26 2.58 -6.30
C LYS A 122 18.67 1.17 -6.32
N GLU A 123 18.93 0.37 -5.29
CA GLU A 123 18.39 -0.99 -5.15
C GLU A 123 16.94 -0.98 -4.59
N LEU A 124 16.48 0.17 -4.10
CA LEU A 124 15.15 0.34 -3.55
C LEU A 124 14.18 0.80 -4.64
N ASP A 125 13.27 -0.07 -5.04
CA ASP A 125 12.30 0.16 -6.12
C ASP A 125 11.42 1.39 -5.86
N LEU A 126 11.21 1.73 -4.57
CA LEU A 126 10.44 2.88 -4.17
C LEU A 126 10.95 4.19 -4.79
N PHE A 127 12.27 4.39 -4.79
CA PHE A 127 12.85 5.64 -5.29
C PHE A 127 12.94 5.69 -6.81
N GLN A 128 12.85 4.54 -7.51
CA GLN A 128 12.91 4.53 -8.97
C GLN A 128 11.63 5.04 -9.61
N ASN A 129 10.46 4.77 -9.00
CA ASN A 129 9.16 5.01 -9.61
C ASN A 129 8.35 6.15 -8.94
N ASN A 130 8.80 6.66 -7.80
CA ASN A 130 8.01 7.61 -6.99
C ASN A 130 8.66 8.99 -6.81
N ILE A 131 9.70 9.30 -7.58
CA ILE A 131 10.25 10.66 -7.62
C ILE A 131 9.35 11.52 -8.50
N ILE A 132 8.82 12.59 -7.90
CA ILE A 132 7.91 13.51 -8.58
C ILE A 132 8.72 14.64 -9.22
N ASP A 133 9.75 15.09 -8.53
CA ASP A 133 10.61 16.19 -8.97
C ASP A 133 12.06 15.92 -8.57
N GLY A 134 13.00 16.28 -9.43
CA GLY A 134 14.42 15.97 -9.27
C GLY A 134 14.83 14.60 -9.81
N GLU A 135 16.08 14.21 -9.57
CA GLU A 135 16.65 12.95 -10.02
C GLU A 135 17.49 12.28 -8.95
N ILE A 136 17.37 10.94 -8.83
CA ILE A 136 18.22 10.12 -7.94
C ILE A 136 19.71 10.24 -8.29
N SER A 137 20.04 10.43 -9.56
CA SER A 137 21.42 10.61 -10.01
C SER A 137 22.12 11.75 -9.28
N ASN A 138 21.37 12.79 -8.94
CA ASN A 138 21.82 13.99 -8.25
C ASN A 138 21.94 13.80 -6.74
N PHE A 139 21.43 12.70 -6.18
CA PHE A 139 21.56 12.41 -4.76
C PHE A 139 23.02 12.11 -4.38
N ASN A 140 23.63 13.01 -3.64
CA ASN A 140 25.00 12.91 -3.14
C ASN A 140 25.12 13.48 -1.73
N ASN A 141 26.34 13.55 -1.20
CA ASN A 141 26.59 14.12 0.13
C ASN A 141 26.11 15.58 0.18
N GLY A 142 25.30 15.87 1.18
CA GLY A 142 24.73 17.21 1.38
C GLY A 142 23.36 17.44 0.73
N ARG A 143 22.81 16.43 0.01
CA ARG A 143 21.45 16.51 -0.53
C ARG A 143 20.50 15.57 0.19
N ILE A 144 19.25 15.99 0.29
CA ILE A 144 18.19 15.23 0.95
C ILE A 144 17.03 14.96 -0.01
N ILE A 145 16.30 13.90 0.24
CA ILE A 145 15.03 13.59 -0.42
C ILE A 145 13.94 13.78 0.63
N ILE A 146 12.93 14.55 0.29
CA ILE A 146 11.81 14.85 1.20
C ILE A 146 10.48 14.43 0.56
N GLY A 147 9.49 14.13 1.40
CA GLY A 147 8.15 13.83 0.92
C GLY A 147 7.46 15.07 0.34
N LYS A 148 6.65 14.88 -0.71
CA LYS A 148 5.90 15.97 -1.38
C LYS A 148 5.14 16.86 -0.40
N HIS A 149 4.41 16.28 0.54
CA HIS A 149 3.63 17.06 1.51
C HIS A 149 4.53 17.91 2.41
N LEU A 150 5.67 17.37 2.84
CA LEU A 150 6.64 18.12 3.63
C LEU A 150 7.25 19.27 2.82
N ALA A 151 7.57 19.05 1.54
CA ALA A 151 8.07 20.11 0.66
C ALA A 151 7.07 21.27 0.52
N ILE A 152 5.80 20.97 0.32
CA ILE A 152 4.72 21.96 0.24
C ILE A 152 4.57 22.73 1.56
N GLU A 153 4.58 22.03 2.71
CA GLU A 153 4.46 22.66 4.04
C GLU A 153 5.64 23.58 4.37
N LEU A 154 6.83 23.21 3.93
CA LEU A 154 8.05 24.00 4.13
C LEU A 154 8.22 25.12 3.11
N GLY A 155 7.46 25.07 1.99
CA GLY A 155 7.57 26.02 0.89
C GLY A 155 8.88 25.92 0.12
N VAL A 156 9.48 24.71 0.05
CA VAL A 156 10.76 24.46 -0.62
C VAL A 156 10.59 23.71 -1.93
N VAL A 157 11.52 23.93 -2.86
CA VAL A 157 11.58 23.29 -4.18
C VAL A 157 12.92 22.59 -4.38
N VAL A 158 13.05 21.84 -5.47
CA VAL A 158 14.31 21.16 -5.80
C VAL A 158 15.40 22.21 -6.09
N GLY A 159 16.48 22.14 -5.34
CA GLY A 159 17.63 23.03 -5.48
C GLY A 159 17.85 24.00 -4.33
N ASP A 160 16.89 24.09 -3.38
CA ASP A 160 17.01 24.89 -2.16
C ASP A 160 17.98 24.28 -1.14
#